data_824c7814f404d714d8253769ecfbe6c4
#
_entry.id   824c7814f404d714d8253769ecfbe6c4
#
_cell.length_a   1.000
_cell.length_b   1.000
_cell.length_c   1.000
_cell.angle_alpha   90.00
_cell.angle_beta   90.00
_cell.angle_gamma   90.00
#
_symmetry.space_group_name_H-M   'P 1'
#
loop_
_entity.id
_entity.type
_entity.pdbx_description
1 polymer ?
#
loop_
_entity_poly.entity_id
_entity_poly.type
_entity_poly.pdbx_seq_one_letter_code
_entity_poly.pdbx_strand_id
1 'polypeptide(L)'
;MRREVSREPSKYRTHSGGYVDSERIGGEDWAELQRNLEATIPVYDRVNRIATLGQVSRWRRMVRDRLPRNCRLLEIGCGPGSFAEDVEGGELFCLDPIPEMIKVAEPRVNSSRESRGDPAATFVEGTAEDLPFEDDSFDAVCSLFSFRDWYDKRRGLSESLRVLKPGGKLVIIAPA
;
A
#
# COMPACT_ATOMS: atom_id res chain seq x y z
N MET A 1 31.25 14.26 9.14
CA MET A 1 30.87 13.28 10.17
C MET A 1 29.44 12.89 9.84
N ARG A 2 29.24 11.82 9.06
CA ARG A 2 27.91 11.33 8.66
C ARG A 2 27.37 10.52 9.84
N ARG A 3 26.19 10.90 10.35
CA ARG A 3 25.49 10.10 11.35
C ARG A 3 24.98 8.82 10.66
N GLU A 4 25.51 7.69 11.05
CA GLU A 4 24.91 6.39 10.79
C GLU A 4 23.55 6.35 11.50
N VAL A 5 22.48 6.31 10.69
CA VAL A 5 21.15 5.96 11.19
C VAL A 5 21.18 4.45 11.44
N SER A 6 21.28 4.07 12.71
CA SER A 6 21.10 2.68 13.13
C SER A 6 19.71 2.23 12.73
N ARG A 7 19.63 1.41 11.69
CA ARG A 7 18.39 0.68 11.37
C ARG A 7 18.16 -0.33 12.48
N GLU A 8 17.15 -0.11 13.32
CA GLU A 8 16.63 -1.18 14.16
C GLU A 8 16.22 -2.36 13.28
N PRO A 9 16.47 -3.62 13.70
CA PRO A 9 16.02 -4.77 12.92
C PRO A 9 14.51 -4.71 12.78
N SER A 10 14.03 -4.80 11.54
CA SER A 10 12.63 -4.78 11.17
C SER A 10 11.82 -5.73 12.08
N LYS A 11 10.83 -5.20 12.77
CA LYS A 11 9.85 -5.97 13.57
C LYS A 11 8.96 -6.85 12.70
N TYR A 12 9.11 -6.75 11.40
CA TYR A 12 8.27 -7.40 10.42
C TYR A 12 8.98 -8.63 9.87
N ARG A 13 8.22 -9.67 9.59
CA ARG A 13 8.67 -10.92 9.01
C ARG A 13 9.24 -10.62 7.61
N THR A 14 10.53 -10.34 7.54
CA THR A 14 11.23 -10.28 6.26
C THR A 14 11.51 -11.71 5.83
N HIS A 15 10.81 -12.21 4.83
CA HIS A 15 11.31 -13.36 4.09
C HIS A 15 12.62 -12.89 3.44
N SER A 16 13.72 -13.48 3.89
CA SER A 16 15.07 -13.23 3.36
C SER A 16 15.09 -13.58 1.87
N GLY A 17 15.26 -12.57 1.08
CA GLY A 17 15.55 -12.75 -0.33
C GLY A 17 14.54 -12.08 -1.24
N GLY A 18 14.88 -10.88 -1.61
CA GLY A 18 14.47 -10.22 -2.83
C GLY A 18 13.01 -10.36 -3.23
N TYR A 19 12.47 -9.22 -3.50
CA TYR A 19 11.42 -8.95 -4.46
C TYR A 19 10.66 -10.18 -4.96
N VAL A 20 9.36 -10.13 -4.86
CA VAL A 20 8.38 -11.12 -5.32
C VAL A 20 8.98 -12.20 -6.21
N ASP A 21 8.92 -13.46 -5.76
CA ASP A 21 9.42 -14.60 -6.49
C ASP A 21 8.81 -14.60 -7.90
N SER A 22 9.59 -14.14 -8.89
CA SER A 22 9.18 -13.99 -10.27
C SER A 22 8.74 -15.32 -10.90
N GLU A 23 9.16 -16.46 -10.36
CA GLU A 23 8.71 -17.78 -10.77
C GLU A 23 7.25 -18.05 -10.37
N ARG A 24 6.75 -17.39 -9.33
CA ARG A 24 5.36 -17.52 -8.85
C ARG A 24 4.33 -16.75 -9.67
N ILE A 25 4.75 -15.70 -10.38
CA ILE A 25 3.83 -14.77 -11.08
C ILE A 25 3.90 -14.94 -12.61
N GLY A 26 4.72 -15.87 -13.13
CA GLY A 26 5.01 -15.93 -14.56
C GLY A 26 5.98 -14.81 -14.97
N GLY A 27 7.26 -15.02 -14.73
CA GLY A 27 8.35 -14.02 -14.69
C GLY A 27 8.36 -12.90 -15.72
N GLU A 28 7.99 -13.16 -16.97
CA GLU A 28 7.96 -12.14 -18.03
C GLU A 28 6.76 -11.20 -17.89
N ASP A 29 5.57 -11.70 -17.56
CA ASP A 29 4.34 -10.92 -17.42
C ASP A 29 4.43 -9.96 -16.23
N TRP A 30 5.05 -10.40 -15.13
CA TRP A 30 5.27 -9.56 -13.96
C TRP A 30 6.26 -8.43 -14.24
N ALA A 31 7.40 -8.74 -14.87
CA ALA A 31 8.40 -7.75 -15.21
C ALA A 31 7.86 -6.71 -16.22
N GLU A 32 6.96 -7.12 -17.11
CA GLU A 32 6.27 -6.21 -18.02
C GLU A 32 5.28 -5.32 -17.29
N LEU A 33 4.45 -5.88 -16.41
CA LEU A 33 3.51 -5.13 -15.57
C LEU A 33 4.24 -4.10 -14.72
N GLN A 34 5.34 -4.50 -14.08
CA GLN A 34 6.17 -3.61 -13.26
C GLN A 34 6.72 -2.45 -14.09
N ARG A 35 7.35 -2.71 -15.24
CA ARG A 35 7.85 -1.65 -16.13
C ARG A 35 6.75 -0.68 -16.57
N ASN A 36 5.55 -1.21 -16.87
CA ASN A 36 4.42 -0.40 -17.27
C ASN A 36 3.94 0.50 -16.11
N LEU A 37 3.88 -0.03 -14.90
CA LEU A 37 3.49 0.73 -13.71
C LEU A 37 4.55 1.79 -13.36
N GLU A 38 5.84 1.46 -13.39
CA GLU A 38 6.94 2.41 -13.18
C GLU A 38 6.89 3.57 -14.18
N ALA A 39 6.65 3.28 -15.45
CA ALA A 39 6.53 4.30 -16.49
C ALA A 39 5.35 5.26 -16.27
N THR A 40 4.34 4.85 -15.51
CA THR A 40 3.17 5.68 -15.22
C THR A 40 3.36 6.59 -14.00
N ILE A 41 4.39 6.37 -13.16
CA ILE A 41 4.60 7.12 -11.91
C ILE A 41 4.50 8.64 -12.10
N PRO A 42 5.19 9.28 -13.07
CA PRO A 42 5.16 10.74 -13.24
C PRO A 42 3.78 11.31 -13.60
N VAL A 43 2.91 10.47 -14.14
CA VAL A 43 1.59 10.88 -14.65
C VAL A 43 0.43 10.15 -13.96
N TYR A 44 0.72 9.33 -12.97
CA TYR A 44 -0.22 8.39 -12.33
C TYR A 44 -1.54 9.05 -11.91
N ASP A 45 -1.47 10.11 -11.12
CA ASP A 45 -2.67 10.82 -10.67
C ASP A 45 -3.43 11.49 -11.81
N ARG A 46 -2.70 11.98 -12.82
CA ARG A 46 -3.31 12.61 -14.00
C ARG A 46 -4.03 11.60 -14.86
N VAL A 47 -3.40 10.45 -15.12
CA VAL A 47 -4.00 9.35 -15.89
C VAL A 47 -5.23 8.82 -15.17
N ASN A 48 -5.14 8.53 -13.89
CA ASN A 48 -6.27 8.06 -13.09
C ASN A 48 -7.43 9.07 -13.08
N ARG A 49 -7.14 10.36 -12.95
CA ARG A 49 -8.17 11.41 -12.99
C ARG A 49 -8.88 11.46 -14.35
N ILE A 50 -8.14 11.34 -15.45
CA ILE A 50 -8.72 11.34 -16.80
C ILE A 50 -9.51 10.05 -17.04
N ALA A 51 -8.92 8.88 -16.76
CA ALA A 51 -9.55 7.58 -16.98
C ALA A 51 -10.85 7.40 -16.17
N THR A 52 -10.95 8.04 -15.01
CA THR A 52 -12.13 7.95 -14.15
C THR A 52 -13.06 9.16 -14.28
N LEU A 53 -12.83 10.05 -15.24
CA LEU A 53 -13.57 11.32 -15.39
C LEU A 53 -13.61 12.11 -14.07
N GLY A 54 -12.50 12.10 -13.31
CA GLY A 54 -12.40 12.80 -12.03
C GLY A 54 -13.02 12.07 -10.83
N GLN A 55 -13.63 10.89 -11.01
CA GLN A 55 -14.30 10.18 -9.92
C GLN A 55 -13.35 9.55 -8.90
N VAL A 56 -12.06 9.38 -9.25
CA VAL A 56 -11.06 8.79 -8.38
C VAL A 56 -11.01 9.47 -7.00
N SER A 57 -11.09 10.79 -6.94
CA SER A 57 -11.10 11.55 -5.68
C SER A 57 -12.34 11.28 -4.84
N ARG A 58 -13.50 11.08 -5.48
CA ARG A 58 -14.75 10.70 -4.81
C ARG A 58 -14.65 9.29 -4.22
N TRP A 59 -14.04 8.36 -4.96
CA TRP A 59 -13.86 6.98 -4.49
C TRP A 59 -12.86 6.90 -3.35
N ARG A 60 -11.73 7.63 -3.41
CA ARG A 60 -10.78 7.74 -2.29
C ARG A 60 -11.46 8.27 -1.03
N ARG A 61 -12.26 9.34 -1.15
CA ARG A 61 -13.05 9.87 -0.04
C ARG A 61 -14.03 8.85 0.52
N MET A 62 -14.74 8.14 -0.36
CA MET A 62 -15.69 7.10 0.05
C MET A 62 -15.02 5.96 0.84
N VAL A 63 -13.80 5.56 0.49
CA VAL A 63 -13.01 4.59 1.27
C VAL A 63 -12.64 5.19 2.62
N ARG A 64 -12.05 6.38 2.63
CA ARG A 64 -11.66 7.06 3.86
C ARG A 64 -12.83 7.21 4.86
N ASP A 65 -14.01 7.59 4.36
CA ASP A 65 -15.21 7.77 5.20
C ASP A 65 -15.73 6.44 5.81
N ARG A 66 -15.29 5.30 5.30
CA ARG A 66 -15.62 3.96 5.83
C ARG A 66 -14.59 3.41 6.79
N LEU A 67 -13.39 3.95 6.78
CA LEU A 67 -12.31 3.53 7.68
C LEU A 67 -12.50 4.12 9.08
N PRO A 68 -12.12 3.39 10.13
CA PRO A 68 -12.07 3.96 11.47
C PRO A 68 -11.07 5.11 11.53
N ARG A 69 -11.36 6.12 12.32
CA ARG A 69 -10.42 7.23 12.56
C ARG A 69 -9.38 6.82 13.61
N ASN A 70 -8.17 7.38 13.51
CA ASN A 70 -7.08 7.14 14.46
C ASN A 70 -6.81 5.65 14.73
N CYS A 71 -6.88 4.84 13.68
CA CYS A 71 -6.69 3.40 13.74
C CYS A 71 -5.30 2.99 13.19
N ARG A 72 -4.94 1.75 13.40
CA ARG A 72 -3.81 1.12 12.73
C ARG A 72 -4.27 0.57 11.39
N LEU A 73 -3.92 1.26 10.33
CA LEU A 73 -4.37 1.02 8.96
C LEU A 73 -3.25 0.45 8.10
N LEU A 74 -3.57 -0.59 7.31
CA LEU A 74 -2.73 -1.08 6.21
C LEU A 74 -3.38 -0.73 4.87
N GLU A 75 -2.64 -0.05 4.00
CA GLU A 75 -2.96 0.09 2.58
C GLU A 75 -2.13 -0.90 1.77
N ILE A 76 -2.80 -1.80 1.03
CA ILE A 76 -2.17 -2.79 0.15
C ILE A 76 -2.19 -2.28 -1.28
N GLY A 77 -1.00 -2.15 -1.89
CA GLY A 77 -0.80 -1.56 -3.20
C GLY A 77 -0.97 -0.04 -3.14
N CYS A 78 -0.16 0.63 -2.30
CA CYS A 78 -0.27 2.07 -2.08
C CYS A 78 0.14 2.91 -3.31
N GLY A 79 0.86 2.30 -4.27
CA GLY A 79 1.39 3.01 -5.43
C GLY A 79 2.21 4.24 -5.02
N PRO A 80 2.08 5.38 -5.72
CA PRO A 80 2.80 6.61 -5.40
C PRO A 80 2.20 7.37 -4.20
N GLY A 81 1.40 6.73 -3.34
CA GLY A 81 0.88 7.28 -2.11
C GLY A 81 -0.32 8.21 -2.24
N SER A 82 -1.03 8.17 -3.37
CA SER A 82 -2.09 9.14 -3.68
C SER A 82 -3.33 9.06 -2.77
N PHE A 83 -3.58 7.92 -2.12
CA PHE A 83 -4.61 7.79 -1.09
C PHE A 83 -4.01 8.00 0.29
N ALA A 84 -2.84 7.39 0.54
CA ALA A 84 -2.13 7.46 1.82
C ALA A 84 -1.87 8.90 2.28
N GLU A 85 -1.56 9.83 1.36
CA GLU A 85 -1.32 11.24 1.70
C GLU A 85 -2.55 11.93 2.33
N ASP A 86 -3.77 11.47 2.00
CA ASP A 86 -5.03 12.00 2.52
C ASP A 86 -5.50 11.30 3.82
N VAL A 87 -4.78 10.26 4.27
CA VAL A 87 -5.12 9.54 5.52
C VAL A 87 -4.62 10.31 6.72
N GLU A 88 -5.55 10.65 7.61
CA GLU A 88 -5.31 11.46 8.82
C GLU A 88 -5.28 10.59 10.07
N GLY A 89 -4.41 10.95 11.00
CA GLY A 89 -4.29 10.31 12.32
C GLY A 89 -3.81 8.86 12.28
N GLY A 90 -3.72 8.24 13.45
CA GLY A 90 -3.39 6.82 13.62
C GLY A 90 -2.04 6.38 13.05
N GLU A 91 -1.81 5.09 13.06
CA GLU A 91 -0.63 4.46 12.44
C GLU A 91 -0.98 4.03 11.02
N LEU A 92 -0.19 4.46 10.05
CA LEU A 92 -0.38 4.12 8.65
C LEU A 92 0.77 3.24 8.15
N PHE A 93 0.41 2.11 7.57
CA PHE A 93 1.32 1.21 6.87
C PHE A 93 0.94 1.17 5.40
N CYS A 94 1.94 1.37 4.55
CA CYS A 94 1.81 1.36 3.10
C CYS A 94 2.62 0.21 2.53
N LEU A 95 1.99 -0.73 1.87
CA LEU A 95 2.67 -1.86 1.23
C LEU A 95 2.51 -1.75 -0.28
N ASP A 96 3.63 -1.93 -0.99
CA ASP A 96 3.64 -2.00 -2.45
C ASP A 96 4.74 -2.95 -2.92
N PRO A 97 4.53 -3.75 -3.96
CA PRO A 97 5.56 -4.63 -4.50
C PRO A 97 6.61 -3.90 -5.36
N ILE A 98 6.40 -2.63 -5.69
CA ILE A 98 7.26 -1.85 -6.59
C ILE A 98 8.06 -0.82 -5.78
N PRO A 99 9.39 -1.02 -5.58
CA PRO A 99 10.22 -0.11 -4.78
C PRO A 99 10.20 1.33 -5.28
N GLU A 100 10.08 1.53 -6.59
CA GLU A 100 10.02 2.85 -7.23
C GLU A 100 8.75 3.61 -6.84
N MET A 101 7.62 2.91 -6.64
CA MET A 101 6.39 3.49 -6.08
C MET A 101 6.61 3.96 -4.65
N ILE A 102 7.24 3.12 -3.82
CA ILE A 102 7.56 3.45 -2.42
C ILE A 102 8.48 4.67 -2.34
N LYS A 103 9.52 4.74 -3.19
CA LYS A 103 10.44 5.90 -3.22
C LYS A 103 9.73 7.23 -3.48
N VAL A 104 8.64 7.21 -4.25
CA VAL A 104 7.83 8.41 -4.53
C VAL A 104 6.80 8.63 -3.43
N ALA A 105 6.18 7.57 -2.93
CA ALA A 105 5.13 7.64 -1.92
C ALA A 105 5.66 8.15 -0.57
N GLU A 106 6.79 7.63 -0.10
CA GLU A 106 7.32 7.91 1.23
C GLU A 106 7.52 9.40 1.52
N PRO A 107 8.26 10.19 0.72
CA PRO A 107 8.43 11.61 0.97
C PRO A 107 7.11 12.38 0.83
N ARG A 108 6.27 12.02 -0.13
CA ARG A 108 4.97 12.65 -0.36
C ARG A 108 4.04 12.49 0.83
N VAL A 109 3.84 11.27 1.28
CA VAL A 109 2.93 10.93 2.38
C VAL A 109 3.47 11.50 3.69
N ASN A 110 4.76 11.30 3.99
CA ASN A 110 5.33 11.73 5.26
C ASN A 110 5.41 13.25 5.38
N SER A 111 5.65 14.00 4.30
CA SER A 111 5.55 15.46 4.30
C SER A 111 4.12 15.94 4.61
N SER A 112 3.12 15.29 4.03
CA SER A 112 1.72 15.59 4.29
C SER A 112 1.33 15.28 5.74
N ARG A 113 1.75 14.12 6.28
CA ARG A 113 1.48 13.72 7.68
C ARG A 113 2.19 14.64 8.68
N GLU A 114 3.45 14.98 8.44
CA GLU A 114 4.22 15.91 9.26
C GLU A 114 3.53 17.28 9.35
N SER A 115 3.02 17.80 8.24
CA SER A 115 2.31 19.09 8.21
C SER A 115 1.04 19.12 9.07
N ARG A 116 0.46 17.95 9.36
CA ARG A 116 -0.72 17.78 10.23
C ARG A 116 -0.37 17.38 11.67
N GLY A 117 0.90 17.09 11.95
CA GLY A 117 1.34 16.56 13.24
C GLY A 117 1.01 15.07 13.44
N ASP A 118 0.74 14.34 12.35
CA ASP A 118 0.49 12.90 12.38
C ASP A 118 1.80 12.10 12.47
N PRO A 119 1.80 10.89 13.06
CA PRO A 119 2.96 9.99 13.00
C PRO A 119 3.37 9.67 11.56
N ALA A 120 4.66 9.54 11.30
CA ALA A 120 5.14 9.11 9.97
C ALA A 120 4.56 7.74 9.59
N ALA A 121 4.24 7.58 8.31
CA ALA A 121 3.81 6.29 7.77
C ALA A 121 5.00 5.33 7.64
N THR A 122 4.73 4.04 7.78
CA THR A 122 5.70 2.97 7.55
C THR A 122 5.48 2.38 6.17
N PHE A 123 6.54 2.32 5.37
CA PHE A 123 6.53 1.75 4.02
C PHE A 123 7.20 0.38 4.02
N VAL A 124 6.56 -0.58 3.36
CA VAL A 124 6.98 -1.98 3.32
C VAL A 124 6.90 -2.49 1.88
N GLU A 125 7.99 -3.07 1.39
CA GLU A 125 7.98 -3.80 0.12
C GLU A 125 7.39 -5.18 0.32
N GLY A 126 6.39 -5.54 -0.49
CA GLY A 126 5.71 -6.84 -0.37
C GLY A 126 4.46 -6.95 -1.23
N THR A 127 3.87 -8.14 -1.25
CA THR A 127 2.65 -8.44 -1.99
C THR A 127 1.48 -8.74 -1.07
N ALA A 128 0.28 -8.63 -1.61
CA ALA A 128 -0.95 -8.95 -0.88
C ALA A 128 -1.00 -10.42 -0.42
N GLU A 129 -0.33 -11.30 -1.16
CA GLU A 129 -0.37 -12.74 -0.98
C GLU A 129 0.58 -13.28 0.09
N ASP A 130 1.49 -12.41 0.59
CA ASP A 130 2.44 -12.76 1.65
C ASP A 130 2.74 -11.51 2.49
N LEU A 131 1.78 -11.13 3.31
CA LEU A 131 1.88 -9.91 4.13
C LEU A 131 2.88 -10.11 5.27
N PRO A 132 3.94 -9.29 5.37
CA PRO A 132 4.99 -9.43 6.37
C PRO A 132 4.56 -8.88 7.74
N PHE A 133 3.33 -9.14 8.14
CA PHE A 133 2.75 -8.68 9.40
C PHE A 133 2.19 -9.85 10.20
N GLU A 134 2.14 -9.67 11.51
CA GLU A 134 1.55 -10.66 12.42
C GLU A 134 0.03 -10.72 12.28
N ASP A 135 -0.57 -11.82 12.73
CA ASP A 135 -2.01 -11.98 12.83
C ASP A 135 -2.60 -10.88 13.71
N ASP A 136 -3.84 -10.50 13.47
CA ASP A 136 -4.60 -9.55 14.30
C ASP A 136 -3.87 -8.21 14.55
N SER A 137 -3.08 -7.72 13.57
CA SER A 137 -2.24 -6.52 13.72
C SER A 137 -2.97 -5.22 13.43
N PHE A 138 -3.97 -5.23 12.55
CA PHE A 138 -4.57 -4.00 12.00
C PHE A 138 -6.05 -3.86 12.37
N ASP A 139 -6.46 -2.63 12.66
CA ASP A 139 -7.87 -2.29 12.85
C ASP A 139 -8.62 -2.20 11.52
N ALA A 140 -7.89 -1.83 10.46
CA ALA A 140 -8.44 -1.78 9.11
C ALA A 140 -7.36 -2.12 8.07
N VAL A 141 -7.81 -2.72 6.97
CA VAL A 141 -7.03 -2.97 5.75
C VAL A 141 -7.78 -2.38 4.57
N CYS A 142 -7.09 -1.69 3.68
CA CYS A 142 -7.70 -1.23 2.45
C CYS A 142 -6.82 -1.51 1.23
N SER A 143 -7.47 -1.61 0.07
CA SER A 143 -6.82 -1.70 -1.24
C SER A 143 -7.62 -0.89 -2.25
N LEU A 144 -6.96 0.09 -2.87
CA LEU A 144 -7.59 0.98 -3.84
C LEU A 144 -6.97 0.77 -5.21
N PHE A 145 -7.75 0.17 -6.11
CA PHE A 145 -7.42 -0.10 -7.51
C PHE A 145 -6.33 -1.17 -7.76
N SER A 146 -5.58 -1.60 -6.74
CA SER A 146 -4.52 -2.63 -6.87
C SER A 146 -5.05 -4.06 -6.82
N PHE A 147 -6.26 -4.30 -6.32
CA PHE A 147 -6.84 -5.65 -6.18
C PHE A 147 -6.87 -6.46 -7.50
N ARG A 148 -7.06 -5.79 -8.63
CA ARG A 148 -7.05 -6.46 -9.95
C ARG A 148 -5.70 -7.08 -10.27
N ASP A 149 -4.62 -6.48 -9.78
CA ASP A 149 -3.24 -6.84 -10.08
C ASP A 149 -2.68 -7.89 -9.10
N TRP A 150 -3.46 -8.29 -8.07
CA TRP A 150 -3.10 -9.40 -7.19
C TRP A 150 -3.09 -10.70 -7.99
N TYR A 151 -1.99 -11.45 -7.94
CA TYR A 151 -1.82 -12.67 -8.73
C TYR A 151 -2.62 -13.85 -8.17
N ASP A 152 -2.81 -13.93 -6.83
CA ASP A 152 -3.72 -14.87 -6.16
C ASP A 152 -4.67 -14.11 -5.23
N LYS A 153 -5.80 -13.72 -5.76
CA LYS A 153 -6.82 -12.95 -5.03
C LYS A 153 -7.35 -13.66 -3.79
N ARG A 154 -7.42 -15.01 -3.82
CA ARG A 154 -7.88 -15.79 -2.66
C ARG A 154 -6.86 -15.71 -1.55
N ARG A 155 -5.58 -15.89 -1.87
CA ARG A 155 -4.49 -15.82 -0.91
C ARG A 155 -4.36 -14.40 -0.35
N GLY A 156 -4.40 -13.38 -1.21
CA GLY A 156 -4.36 -11.99 -0.78
C GLY A 156 -5.51 -11.60 0.16
N LEU A 157 -6.73 -12.09 -0.13
CA LEU A 157 -7.87 -11.92 0.78
C LEU A 157 -7.66 -12.67 2.10
N SER A 158 -7.14 -13.91 2.06
CA SER A 158 -6.83 -14.67 3.27
C SER A 158 -5.80 -13.97 4.15
N GLU A 159 -4.73 -13.46 3.56
CA GLU A 159 -3.70 -12.68 4.25
C GLU A 159 -4.28 -11.37 4.81
N SER A 160 -5.09 -10.66 4.02
CA SER A 160 -5.77 -9.44 4.49
C SER A 160 -6.65 -9.70 5.72
N LEU A 161 -7.36 -10.84 5.73
CA LEU A 161 -8.18 -11.25 6.88
C LEU A 161 -7.33 -11.73 8.06
N ARG A 162 -6.20 -12.41 7.82
CA ARG A 162 -5.29 -12.88 8.86
C ARG A 162 -4.70 -11.72 9.66
N VAL A 163 -4.28 -10.66 8.98
CA VAL A 163 -3.67 -9.50 9.65
C VAL A 163 -4.69 -8.55 10.29
N LEU A 164 -5.98 -8.71 9.97
CA LEU A 164 -7.06 -7.93 10.59
C LEU A 164 -7.39 -8.46 11.98
N LYS A 165 -7.53 -7.55 12.93
CA LYS A 165 -8.09 -7.86 14.25
C LYS A 165 -9.53 -8.35 14.13
N PRO A 166 -10.02 -9.16 15.09
CA PRO A 166 -11.43 -9.50 15.18
C PRO A 166 -12.31 -8.25 15.18
N GLY A 167 -13.27 -8.17 14.25
CA GLY A 167 -14.12 -6.99 14.06
C GLY A 167 -13.49 -5.86 13.25
N GLY A 168 -12.26 -6.02 12.76
CA GLY A 168 -11.58 -5.09 11.86
C GLY A 168 -12.29 -4.95 10.52
N LYS A 169 -11.94 -3.91 9.76
CA LYS A 169 -12.58 -3.60 8.47
C LYS A 169 -11.65 -3.86 7.30
N LEU A 170 -12.13 -4.62 6.31
CA LEU A 170 -11.52 -4.71 4.99
C LEU A 170 -12.33 -3.87 4.00
N VAL A 171 -11.66 -2.93 3.32
CA VAL A 171 -12.28 -2.08 2.28
C VAL A 171 -11.49 -2.20 0.99
N ILE A 172 -12.11 -2.78 -0.03
CA ILE A 172 -11.52 -2.91 -1.36
C ILE A 172 -12.34 -2.13 -2.36
N ILE A 173 -11.67 -1.35 -3.21
CA ILE A 173 -12.29 -0.72 -4.37
C ILE A 173 -11.49 -1.10 -5.61
N ALA A 174 -12.18 -1.66 -6.59
CA ALA A 174 -11.62 -2.02 -7.88
C ALA A 174 -12.56 -1.56 -8.99
N PRO A 175 -12.04 -1.14 -10.15
CA PRO A 175 -12.87 -0.95 -11.31
C PRO A 175 -13.48 -2.28 -11.75
N ALA A 176 -14.71 -2.23 -12.21
CA ALA A 176 -15.42 -3.39 -12.79
C ALA A 176 -14.88 -3.68 -14.20
#